data_ec7d885fd2887fca7fd2df69da11ba56
#
_entry.id   ec7d885fd2887fca7fd2df69da11ba56
#
_cell.length_a   1.000
_cell.length_b   1.000
_cell.length_c   1.000
_cell.angle_alpha   90.00
_cell.angle_beta   90.00
_cell.angle_gamma   90.00
#
_symmetry.space_group_name_H-M   'P 1'
#
loop_
_entity.id
_entity.type
_entity.pdbx_description
1 polymer ?
#
loop_
_entity_poly.entity_id
_entity_poly.type
_entity_poly.pdbx_seq_one_letter_code
_entity_poly.pdbx_strand_id
1 'polypeptide(L)'
;MSLETGATFAGYTVRRLLGSGGMGDVYLVQHPRLPRLDAMKVLRETASVNEEFRIRFEREANIAAGLWHPHIVGLHDRGEFEGRLWITMDYVDGTDAAQLVKYEYPNGLPLELVVDIVKAMSSALDYAHQRGLLHRDIKPANILLSNIDTDERRILLSDFGIARQIGEVTGLTSANL
;
A
#
# COMPACT_ATOMS: atom_id res chain seq x y z
N MET A 1 14.93 2.85 -12.64
CA MET A 1 14.46 3.85 -13.63
C MET A 1 12.96 4.04 -13.39
N SER A 2 12.47 5.26 -13.21
CA SER A 2 11.01 5.49 -13.04
C SER A 2 10.29 5.36 -14.39
N LEU A 3 9.03 4.93 -14.33
CA LEU A 3 8.20 4.79 -15.53
C LEU A 3 7.67 6.17 -15.96
N GLU A 4 7.66 6.42 -17.26
CA GLU A 4 7.14 7.66 -17.83
C GLU A 4 5.62 7.59 -18.01
N THR A 5 4.97 8.75 -17.93
CA THR A 5 3.53 8.88 -18.25
C THR A 5 3.28 8.47 -19.71
N GLY A 6 2.29 7.63 -19.92
CA GLY A 6 1.94 7.06 -21.22
C GLY A 6 2.69 5.76 -21.56
N ALA A 7 3.74 5.39 -20.83
CA ALA A 7 4.43 4.12 -21.03
C ALA A 7 3.52 2.94 -20.71
N THR A 8 3.79 1.81 -21.37
CA THR A 8 3.13 0.53 -21.04
C THR A 8 4.08 -0.31 -20.20
N PHE A 9 3.62 -0.77 -19.03
CA PHE A 9 4.35 -1.67 -18.14
C PHE A 9 3.46 -2.85 -17.76
N ALA A 10 3.92 -4.06 -17.99
CA ALA A 10 3.16 -5.30 -17.77
C ALA A 10 1.73 -5.28 -18.38
N GLY A 11 1.55 -4.56 -19.50
CA GLY A 11 0.25 -4.39 -20.17
C GLY A 11 -0.59 -3.22 -19.65
N TYR A 12 -0.25 -2.60 -18.52
CA TYR A 12 -0.94 -1.43 -17.98
C TYR A 12 -0.35 -0.13 -18.53
N THR A 13 -1.20 0.87 -18.79
CA THR A 13 -0.75 2.21 -19.22
C THR A 13 -0.54 3.11 -18.03
N VAL A 14 0.68 3.61 -17.84
CA VAL A 14 1.04 4.54 -16.76
C VAL A 14 0.37 5.89 -16.97
N ARG A 15 -0.38 6.38 -15.99
CA ARG A 15 -1.03 7.69 -16.02
C ARG A 15 -0.22 8.77 -15.31
N ARG A 16 0.24 8.46 -14.10
CA ARG A 16 1.12 9.34 -13.30
C ARG A 16 1.78 8.60 -12.15
N LEU A 17 2.83 9.16 -11.61
CA LEU A 17 3.41 8.74 -10.34
C LEU A 17 2.48 9.18 -9.19
N LEU A 18 2.19 8.27 -8.25
CA LEU A 18 1.46 8.54 -7.01
C LEU A 18 2.41 8.80 -5.84
N GLY A 19 3.52 8.05 -5.78
CA GLY A 19 4.51 8.21 -4.72
C GLY A 19 5.76 7.37 -4.97
N SER A 20 6.86 7.78 -4.37
CA SER A 20 8.15 7.07 -4.37
C SER A 20 8.59 6.75 -2.96
N GLY A 21 9.15 5.57 -2.74
CA GLY A 21 9.66 5.12 -1.45
C GLY A 21 10.89 4.24 -1.55
N GLY A 22 11.40 3.81 -0.39
CA GLY A 22 12.59 2.95 -0.31
C GLY A 22 12.46 1.64 -1.06
N MET A 23 11.25 1.06 -1.12
CA MET A 23 10.97 -0.25 -1.72
C MET A 23 10.56 -0.19 -3.18
N GLY A 24 10.20 0.97 -3.70
CA GLY A 24 9.73 1.14 -5.07
C GLY A 24 8.84 2.35 -5.25
N ASP A 25 8.29 2.44 -6.46
CA ASP A 25 7.43 3.54 -6.88
C ASP A 25 5.99 3.03 -7.06
N VAL A 26 5.03 3.89 -6.73
CA VAL A 26 3.59 3.62 -6.91
C VAL A 26 3.06 4.53 -8.02
N TYR A 27 2.40 3.94 -9.01
CA TYR A 27 1.86 4.63 -10.17
C TYR A 27 0.34 4.46 -10.24
N LEU A 28 -0.34 5.49 -10.69
CA LEU A 28 -1.69 5.36 -11.22
C LEU A 28 -1.61 4.76 -12.60
N VAL A 29 -2.31 3.66 -12.83
CA VAL A 29 -2.28 2.95 -14.12
C VAL A 29 -3.70 2.68 -14.62
N GLN A 30 -3.84 2.67 -15.94
CA GLN A 30 -5.06 2.22 -16.60
C GLN A 30 -4.99 0.71 -16.80
N HIS A 31 -6.02 -0.01 -16.36
CA HIS A 31 -6.14 -1.44 -16.59
C HIS A 31 -6.21 -1.76 -18.10
N PRO A 32 -5.50 -2.79 -18.59
CA PRO A 32 -5.38 -3.06 -20.04
C PRO A 32 -6.70 -3.43 -20.73
N ARG A 33 -7.66 -3.98 -20.01
CA ARG A 33 -8.92 -4.51 -20.56
C ARG A 33 -10.18 -3.95 -19.93
N LEU A 34 -10.08 -3.38 -18.72
CA LEU A 34 -11.24 -2.86 -17.99
C LEU A 34 -11.19 -1.34 -17.94
N PRO A 35 -12.32 -0.64 -17.95
CA PRO A 35 -12.37 0.82 -17.86
C PRO A 35 -12.19 1.28 -16.39
N ARG A 36 -11.08 0.88 -15.76
CA ARG A 36 -10.76 1.26 -14.39
C ARG A 36 -9.31 1.68 -14.23
N LEU A 37 -9.06 2.45 -13.20
CA LEU A 37 -7.73 2.82 -12.74
C LEU A 37 -7.34 1.97 -11.54
N ASP A 38 -6.09 1.51 -11.53
CA ASP A 38 -5.48 0.78 -10.43
C ASP A 38 -4.26 1.56 -9.91
N ALA A 39 -3.90 1.37 -8.66
CA ALA A 39 -2.60 1.74 -8.15
C ALA A 39 -1.64 0.56 -8.39
N MET A 40 -0.50 0.82 -9.05
CA MET A 40 0.53 -0.20 -9.30
C MET A 40 1.80 0.15 -8.55
N LYS A 41 2.22 -0.73 -7.65
CA LYS A 41 3.51 -0.63 -6.98
C LYS A 41 4.53 -1.48 -7.73
N VAL A 42 5.59 -0.83 -8.20
CA VAL A 42 6.72 -1.46 -8.91
C VAL A 42 7.91 -1.45 -7.98
N LEU A 43 8.40 -2.65 -7.64
CA LEU A 43 9.53 -2.79 -6.72
C LEU A 43 10.85 -2.47 -7.40
N ARG A 44 11.85 -2.08 -6.61
CA ARG A 44 13.20 -1.87 -7.13
C ARG A 44 13.84 -3.18 -7.59
N GLU A 45 14.67 -3.14 -8.61
CA GLU A 45 15.40 -4.30 -9.15
C GLU A 45 16.18 -5.03 -8.06
N THR A 46 16.81 -4.30 -7.14
CA THR A 46 17.56 -4.89 -6.03
C THR A 46 16.73 -5.82 -5.14
N ALA A 47 15.44 -5.56 -4.99
CA ALA A 47 14.54 -6.45 -4.27
C ALA A 47 14.17 -7.67 -5.12
N SER A 48 14.03 -7.50 -6.42
CA SER A 48 13.60 -8.56 -7.36
C SER A 48 14.68 -9.61 -7.63
N VAL A 49 15.96 -9.33 -7.39
CA VAL A 49 17.08 -10.26 -7.59
C VAL A 49 17.20 -11.29 -6.46
N ASN A 50 16.67 -11.01 -5.27
CA ASN A 50 16.77 -11.90 -4.12
C ASN A 50 15.68 -12.98 -4.17
N GLU A 51 16.07 -14.24 -4.35
CA GLU A 51 15.15 -15.38 -4.48
C GLU A 51 14.30 -15.60 -3.21
N GLU A 52 14.88 -15.47 -2.03
CA GLU A 52 14.14 -15.60 -0.77
C GLU A 52 13.07 -14.50 -0.65
N PHE A 53 13.40 -13.28 -1.09
CA PHE A 53 12.44 -12.19 -1.17
C PHE A 53 11.31 -12.50 -2.16
N ARG A 54 11.60 -13.05 -3.34
CA ARG A 54 10.62 -13.41 -4.37
C ARG A 54 9.61 -14.43 -3.85
N ILE A 55 10.10 -15.51 -3.25
CA ILE A 55 9.25 -16.58 -2.68
C ILE A 55 8.31 -16.00 -1.61
N ARG A 56 8.84 -15.15 -0.73
CA ARG A 56 8.03 -14.50 0.30
C ARG A 56 7.02 -13.51 -0.29
N PHE A 57 7.45 -12.67 -1.24
CA PHE A 57 6.58 -11.74 -1.96
C PHE A 57 5.39 -12.47 -2.59
N GLU A 58 5.64 -13.58 -3.29
CA GLU A 58 4.60 -14.38 -3.90
C GLU A 58 3.62 -14.97 -2.88
N ARG A 59 4.15 -15.52 -1.80
CA ARG A 59 3.33 -16.09 -0.73
C ARG A 59 2.45 -15.02 -0.07
N GLU A 60 3.03 -13.90 0.34
CA GLU A 60 2.30 -12.83 1.04
C GLU A 60 1.29 -12.15 0.10
N ALA A 61 1.65 -11.94 -1.16
CA ALA A 61 0.72 -11.41 -2.16
C ALA A 61 -0.46 -12.33 -2.42
N ASN A 62 -0.25 -13.66 -2.45
CA ASN A 62 -1.35 -14.63 -2.57
C ASN A 62 -2.31 -14.57 -1.38
N ILE A 63 -1.80 -14.43 -0.15
CA ILE A 63 -2.65 -14.28 1.03
C ILE A 63 -3.40 -12.95 0.96
N ALA A 64 -2.71 -11.85 0.63
CA ALA A 64 -3.30 -10.52 0.53
C ALA A 64 -4.39 -10.43 -0.54
N ALA A 65 -4.22 -11.10 -1.68
CA ALA A 65 -5.24 -11.18 -2.74
C ALA A 65 -6.54 -11.87 -2.28
N GLY A 66 -6.47 -12.72 -1.25
CA GLY A 66 -7.63 -13.34 -0.62
C GLY A 66 -8.31 -12.50 0.47
N LEU A 67 -7.74 -11.34 0.83
CA LEU A 67 -8.35 -10.46 1.82
C LEU A 67 -9.47 -9.64 1.18
N TRP A 68 -10.65 -9.71 1.77
CA TRP A 68 -11.78 -8.87 1.40
C TRP A 68 -12.39 -8.25 2.66
N HIS A 69 -12.11 -6.97 2.85
CA HIS A 69 -12.52 -6.24 4.05
C HIS A 69 -12.73 -4.75 3.72
N PRO A 70 -13.76 -4.06 4.27
CA PRO A 70 -14.07 -2.67 3.92
C PRO A 70 -12.96 -1.67 4.26
N HIS A 71 -12.03 -2.03 5.14
CA HIS A 71 -10.90 -1.20 5.54
C HIS A 71 -9.54 -1.74 5.08
N ILE A 72 -9.49 -2.59 4.06
CA ILE A 72 -8.26 -3.06 3.44
C ILE A 72 -8.29 -2.72 1.96
N VAL A 73 -7.20 -2.16 1.44
CA VAL A 73 -7.00 -1.95 -0.01
C VAL A 73 -6.90 -3.32 -0.68
N GLY A 74 -7.80 -3.61 -1.61
CA GLY A 74 -7.85 -4.88 -2.33
C GLY A 74 -6.68 -5.02 -3.30
N LEU A 75 -6.03 -6.17 -3.29
CA LEU A 75 -4.99 -6.53 -4.25
C LEU A 75 -5.64 -7.24 -5.45
N HIS A 76 -5.32 -6.80 -6.68
CA HIS A 76 -5.95 -7.28 -7.90
C HIS A 76 -5.09 -8.27 -8.68
N ASP A 77 -3.79 -7.94 -8.83
CA ASP A 77 -2.87 -8.74 -9.64
C ASP A 77 -1.43 -8.52 -9.18
N ARG A 78 -0.54 -9.41 -9.56
CA ARG A 78 0.89 -9.35 -9.30
C ARG A 78 1.68 -10.04 -10.40
N GLY A 79 2.93 -9.70 -10.52
CA GLY A 79 3.79 -10.35 -11.49
C GLY A 79 5.21 -9.84 -11.48
N GLU A 80 5.91 -10.25 -12.51
CA GLU A 80 7.24 -9.76 -12.85
C GLU A 80 7.23 -9.25 -14.30
N PHE A 81 7.86 -8.12 -14.53
CA PHE A 81 8.06 -7.57 -15.86
C PHE A 81 9.38 -6.83 -15.91
N GLU A 82 10.21 -7.15 -16.92
CA GLU A 82 11.57 -6.59 -17.09
C GLU A 82 12.43 -6.72 -15.82
N GLY A 83 12.36 -7.88 -15.16
CA GLY A 83 13.13 -8.17 -13.94
C GLY A 83 12.65 -7.42 -12.69
N ARG A 84 11.51 -6.76 -12.74
CA ARG A 84 10.92 -6.04 -11.60
C ARG A 84 9.61 -6.69 -11.17
N LEU A 85 9.50 -6.94 -9.88
CA LEU A 85 8.25 -7.39 -9.27
C LEU A 85 7.27 -6.20 -9.18
N TRP A 86 5.99 -6.49 -9.38
CA TRP A 86 4.94 -5.49 -9.28
C TRP A 86 3.66 -6.08 -8.69
N ILE A 87 2.83 -5.24 -8.10
CA ILE A 87 1.47 -5.54 -7.65
C ILE A 87 0.52 -4.44 -8.07
N THR A 88 -0.73 -4.79 -8.40
CA THR A 88 -1.82 -3.83 -8.58
C THR A 88 -2.86 -3.97 -7.49
N MET A 89 -3.45 -2.85 -7.12
CA MET A 89 -4.41 -2.75 -6.04
C MET A 89 -5.42 -1.64 -6.31
N ASP A 90 -6.44 -1.55 -5.47
CA ASP A 90 -7.41 -0.46 -5.53
C ASP A 90 -6.70 0.89 -5.57
N TYR A 91 -7.09 1.74 -6.52
CA TYR A 91 -6.76 3.15 -6.48
C TYR A 91 -7.73 3.87 -5.55
N VAL A 92 -7.21 4.49 -4.52
CA VAL A 92 -7.97 5.32 -3.58
C VAL A 92 -7.76 6.78 -3.96
N ASP A 93 -8.81 7.43 -4.48
CA ASP A 93 -8.77 8.86 -4.79
C ASP A 93 -8.99 9.65 -3.50
N GLY A 94 -7.89 10.12 -2.91
CA GLY A 94 -7.90 10.76 -1.61
C GLY A 94 -6.49 11.12 -1.12
N THR A 95 -6.31 11.12 0.19
CA THR A 95 -5.05 11.43 0.86
C THR A 95 -4.66 10.31 1.83
N ASP A 96 -3.46 10.35 2.37
CA ASP A 96 -3.06 9.52 3.50
C ASP A 96 -3.08 10.33 4.82
N ALA A 97 -3.17 9.61 5.95
CA ALA A 97 -3.26 10.25 7.26
C ALA A 97 -2.02 11.08 7.62
N ALA A 98 -0.84 10.78 7.07
CA ALA A 98 0.36 11.58 7.31
C ALA A 98 0.27 12.95 6.61
N GLN A 99 -0.18 12.97 5.36
CA GLN A 99 -0.42 14.20 4.61
C GLN A 99 -1.56 15.02 5.24
N LEU A 100 -2.63 14.35 5.65
CA LEU A 100 -3.77 14.99 6.31
C LEU A 100 -3.33 15.75 7.57
N VAL A 101 -2.56 15.10 8.46
CA VAL A 101 -2.01 15.74 9.65
C VAL A 101 -1.08 16.89 9.29
N LYS A 102 -0.23 16.68 8.28
CA LYS A 102 0.79 17.69 7.93
C LYS A 102 0.20 18.97 7.35
N TYR A 103 -0.81 18.86 6.49
CA TYR A 103 -1.28 19.98 5.68
C TYR A 103 -2.63 20.54 6.12
N GLU A 104 -3.54 19.71 6.63
CA GLU A 104 -4.90 20.13 6.98
C GLU A 104 -5.10 20.26 8.49
N TYR A 105 -4.44 19.38 9.27
CA TYR A 105 -4.60 19.36 10.74
C TYR A 105 -3.26 19.42 11.48
N PRO A 106 -2.45 20.47 11.29
CA PRO A 106 -1.11 20.56 11.91
C PRO A 106 -1.13 20.58 13.44
N ASN A 107 -2.27 20.91 14.04
CA ASN A 107 -2.49 20.91 15.49
C ASN A 107 -3.14 19.62 16.03
N GLY A 108 -3.29 18.61 15.18
CA GLY A 108 -3.88 17.31 15.50
C GLY A 108 -5.25 17.10 14.85
N LEU A 109 -5.56 15.83 14.57
CA LEU A 109 -6.85 15.43 13.97
C LEU A 109 -8.01 15.63 14.96
N PRO A 110 -9.22 15.88 14.46
CA PRO A 110 -10.44 15.82 15.29
C PRO A 110 -10.57 14.45 15.97
N LEU A 111 -10.98 14.46 17.24
CA LEU A 111 -11.07 13.23 18.04
C LEU A 111 -11.97 12.17 17.39
N GLU A 112 -13.08 12.57 16.80
CA GLU A 112 -13.99 11.68 16.09
C GLU A 112 -13.29 10.95 14.95
N LEU A 113 -12.52 11.67 14.12
CA LEU A 113 -11.77 11.09 13.01
C LEU A 113 -10.68 10.13 13.51
N VAL A 114 -10.01 10.46 14.62
CA VAL A 114 -9.02 9.55 15.26
C VAL A 114 -9.69 8.25 15.69
N VAL A 115 -10.84 8.34 16.35
CA VAL A 115 -11.62 7.17 16.78
C VAL A 115 -12.03 6.30 15.61
N ASP A 116 -12.49 6.91 14.51
CA ASP A 116 -12.87 6.16 13.30
C ASP A 116 -11.67 5.48 12.65
N ILE A 117 -10.52 6.16 12.57
CA ILE A 117 -9.27 5.57 12.07
C ILE A 117 -8.87 4.36 12.93
N VAL A 118 -8.87 4.52 14.25
CA VAL A 118 -8.46 3.43 15.16
C VAL A 118 -9.40 2.22 15.03
N LYS A 119 -10.72 2.44 14.96
CA LYS A 119 -11.71 1.36 14.76
C LYS A 119 -11.48 0.64 13.43
N ALA A 120 -11.30 1.39 12.33
CA ALA A 120 -11.07 0.84 11.01
C ALA A 120 -9.78 0.01 10.97
N MET A 121 -8.68 0.53 11.53
CA MET A 121 -7.39 -0.16 11.58
C MET A 121 -7.44 -1.42 12.45
N SER A 122 -8.06 -1.36 13.63
CA SER A 122 -8.23 -2.52 14.49
C SER A 122 -9.00 -3.64 13.79
N SER A 123 -10.12 -3.31 13.14
CA SER A 123 -10.92 -4.26 12.39
C SER A 123 -10.15 -4.88 11.21
N ALA A 124 -9.42 -4.07 10.44
CA ALA A 124 -8.59 -4.54 9.32
C ALA A 124 -7.47 -5.49 9.79
N LEU A 125 -6.79 -5.12 10.87
CA LEU A 125 -5.67 -5.90 11.41
C LEU A 125 -6.13 -7.23 12.00
N ASP A 126 -7.22 -7.24 12.78
CA ASP A 126 -7.78 -8.48 13.33
C ASP A 126 -8.17 -9.44 12.21
N TYR A 127 -8.80 -8.92 11.15
CA TYR A 127 -9.18 -9.72 9.98
C TYR A 127 -7.97 -10.33 9.27
N ALA A 128 -6.91 -9.56 9.05
CA ALA A 128 -5.69 -10.02 8.40
C ALA A 128 -4.91 -11.03 9.28
N HIS A 129 -4.81 -10.77 10.58
CA HIS A 129 -4.13 -11.65 11.54
C HIS A 129 -4.78 -13.02 11.64
N GLN A 130 -6.11 -13.09 11.67
CA GLN A 130 -6.86 -14.37 11.64
C GLN A 130 -6.58 -15.19 10.38
N ARG A 131 -6.07 -14.56 9.31
CA ARG A 131 -5.69 -15.20 8.04
C ARG A 131 -4.18 -15.39 7.90
N GLY A 132 -3.43 -15.16 8.98
CA GLY A 132 -1.99 -15.39 9.03
C GLY A 132 -1.15 -14.32 8.35
N LEU A 133 -1.73 -13.14 8.02
CA LEU A 133 -0.99 -12.03 7.42
C LEU A 133 -0.77 -10.92 8.44
N LEU A 134 0.51 -10.59 8.69
CA LEU A 134 0.93 -9.45 9.50
C LEU A 134 1.25 -8.25 8.62
N HIS A 135 0.79 -7.06 8.99
CA HIS A 135 1.05 -5.85 8.20
C HIS A 135 2.51 -5.38 8.25
N ARG A 136 3.16 -5.44 9.40
CA ARG A 136 4.58 -5.11 9.65
C ARG A 136 5.03 -3.67 9.38
N ASP A 137 4.17 -2.79 8.87
CA ASP A 137 4.49 -1.40 8.55
C ASP A 137 3.31 -0.45 8.79
N ILE A 138 2.69 -0.55 9.99
CA ILE A 138 1.58 0.35 10.35
C ILE A 138 2.14 1.74 10.62
N LYS A 139 1.70 2.70 9.82
CA LYS A 139 2.06 4.12 9.93
C LYS A 139 1.01 5.00 9.25
N PRO A 140 0.91 6.28 9.58
CA PRO A 140 -0.09 7.18 9.00
C PRO A 140 -0.06 7.25 7.47
N ALA A 141 1.12 7.14 6.84
CA ALA A 141 1.25 7.15 5.38
C ALA A 141 0.62 5.91 4.68
N ASN A 142 0.35 4.83 5.42
CA ASN A 142 -0.31 3.63 4.91
C ASN A 142 -1.81 3.58 5.24
N ILE A 143 -2.36 4.65 5.83
CA ILE A 143 -3.78 4.79 6.13
C ILE A 143 -4.36 5.77 5.12
N LEU A 144 -5.06 5.26 4.11
CA LEU A 144 -5.65 6.06 3.05
C LEU A 144 -7.07 6.50 3.43
N LEU A 145 -7.39 7.75 3.14
CA LEU A 145 -8.70 8.33 3.40
C LEU A 145 -9.25 8.95 2.11
N SER A 146 -10.51 8.69 1.82
CA SER A 146 -11.26 9.36 0.75
C SER A 146 -12.63 9.81 1.26
N ASN A 147 -13.22 10.80 0.60
CA ASN A 147 -14.52 11.37 0.95
C ASN A 147 -14.62 11.82 2.43
N ILE A 148 -13.57 12.47 2.94
CA ILE A 148 -13.35 12.73 4.37
C ILE A 148 -14.51 13.53 4.98
N ASP A 149 -15.08 14.46 4.23
CA ASP A 149 -16.13 15.40 4.68
C ASP A 149 -17.55 14.91 4.40
N THR A 150 -17.72 13.65 4.02
CA THR A 150 -19.04 13.09 3.68
C THR A 150 -19.35 11.84 4.50
N ASP A 151 -20.63 11.43 4.49
CA ASP A 151 -21.06 10.16 5.09
C ASP A 151 -20.51 8.92 4.37
N GLU A 152 -19.95 9.11 3.15
CA GLU A 152 -19.28 8.06 2.37
C GLU A 152 -17.78 7.97 2.64
N ARG A 153 -17.32 8.48 3.78
CA ARG A 153 -15.91 8.39 4.20
C ARG A 153 -15.40 6.98 4.16
N ARG A 154 -14.25 6.80 3.48
CA ARG A 154 -13.54 5.51 3.45
C ARG A 154 -12.20 5.66 4.13
N ILE A 155 -11.87 4.72 5.01
CA ILE A 155 -10.60 4.61 5.71
C ILE A 155 -10.05 3.22 5.40
N LEU A 156 -8.91 3.15 4.70
CA LEU A 156 -8.36 1.89 4.21
C LEU A 156 -6.87 1.75 4.59
N LEU A 157 -6.50 0.56 4.99
CA LEU A 157 -5.12 0.17 5.23
C LEU A 157 -4.51 -0.35 3.93
N SER A 158 -3.42 0.28 3.49
CA SER A 158 -2.64 -0.10 2.31
C SER A 158 -1.29 -0.69 2.70
N ASP A 159 -0.58 -1.24 1.72
CA ASP A 159 0.82 -1.66 1.87
C ASP A 159 1.06 -2.68 2.99
N PHE A 160 0.23 -3.74 3.04
CA PHE A 160 0.61 -4.92 3.82
C PHE A 160 2.06 -5.28 3.47
N GLY A 161 2.91 -5.51 4.46
CA GLY A 161 4.37 -5.60 4.34
C GLY A 161 4.94 -6.64 3.36
N ILE A 162 4.21 -6.92 2.27
CA ILE A 162 4.53 -7.87 1.20
C ILE A 162 5.92 -7.61 0.58
N ALA A 163 6.34 -6.33 0.60
CA ALA A 163 7.59 -5.91 -0.02
C ALA A 163 8.75 -5.70 0.99
N ARG A 164 8.57 -5.97 2.29
CA ARG A 164 9.58 -5.66 3.30
C ARG A 164 10.66 -6.75 3.39
N GLN A 165 11.93 -6.39 3.29
CA GLN A 165 13.05 -7.31 3.47
C GLN A 165 13.20 -7.73 4.94
N ILE A 166 13.59 -9.00 5.17
CA ILE A 166 14.06 -9.45 6.49
C ILE A 166 15.44 -8.80 6.71
N GLY A 167 15.53 -7.81 7.55
CA GLY A 167 16.78 -7.07 7.82
C GLY A 167 16.59 -5.59 8.08
N GLU A 168 15.48 -5.00 7.68
CA GLU A 168 15.13 -3.63 8.07
C GLU A 168 14.44 -3.57 9.46
N VAL A 169 14.91 -4.37 10.41
CA VAL A 169 14.71 -4.08 11.84
C VAL A 169 15.76 -3.05 12.23
N THR A 170 15.69 -1.90 11.62
CA THR A 170 16.52 -0.77 12.00
C THR A 170 15.67 0.20 12.79
N GLY A 171 15.95 0.28 14.09
CA GLY A 171 15.62 1.45 14.87
C GLY A 171 14.84 1.27 16.16
N LEU A 172 14.77 0.08 16.75
CA LEU A 172 14.17 -0.06 18.09
C LEU A 172 15.09 -0.76 19.12
N THR A 173 16.38 -0.69 18.94
CA THR A 173 17.33 -1.19 19.95
C THR A 173 18.48 -0.21 20.16
N SER A 174 18.18 0.97 20.65
CA SER A 174 19.15 1.83 21.34
C SER A 174 18.39 2.85 22.21
N ALA A 175 17.48 2.38 23.05
CA ALA A 175 17.12 3.11 24.25
C ALA A 175 17.68 2.28 25.39
N ASN A 176 18.86 2.66 25.88
CA ASN A 176 19.45 2.18 27.11
C ASN A 176 18.45 2.27 28.26
N LEU A 177 18.30 1.17 28.97
CA LEU A 177 17.93 1.14 30.38
C LEU A 177 19.00 1.86 31.20
#